data_96ed99dae318cd43e14fd7f2f550f08b
#
_entry.id   96ed99dae318cd43e14fd7f2f550f08b
#
_cell.length_a   1.000
_cell.length_b   1.000
_cell.length_c   1.000
_cell.angle_alpha   90.00
_cell.angle_beta   90.00
_cell.angle_gamma   90.00
#
_symmetry.space_group_name_H-M   'P 1'
#
loop_
_entity.id
_entity.type
_entity.pdbx_description
1 polymer ?
#
loop_
_entity_poly.entity_id
_entity_poly.type
_entity_poly.pdbx_seq_one_letter_code
_entity_poly.pdbx_strand_id
1 'polypeptide(L)'
;MGHAVTELINNSGDFRIVAGVDVNASSVAPACKFPVYQTIKDFPDRADVIIDFSHHTALADLLDYAKASKTPIVVCTTGHTDEERAMMKDAASSIPVFFSRNMSIGINLLVELCRRASKTLGIGFDVEIIEKHHNQKLDSPSGTALMLAEALAEERDETEFVYDRHERMQKRAPSEIGIHAVRGGTIVGEHEVIFAGNNEVITLSHSATSREIFANGALRAAGFIVGKAPAMYDMSDVIKEMQI
;
A
#
# COMPACT_ATOMS: atom_id res chain seq x y z
N MET A 1 12.16 4.10 4.86
CA MET A 1 11.07 4.98 4.42
C MET A 1 11.06 6.33 5.15
N GLY A 2 11.30 6.42 6.46
CA GLY A 2 11.31 7.69 7.19
C GLY A 2 12.18 8.79 6.53
N HIS A 3 13.40 8.45 6.09
CA HIS A 3 14.27 9.40 5.36
C HIS A 3 13.62 9.92 4.07
N ALA A 4 13.00 9.04 3.26
CA ALA A 4 12.35 9.45 2.03
C ALA A 4 11.17 10.41 2.28
N VAL A 5 10.37 10.16 3.31
CA VAL A 5 9.31 11.09 3.74
C VAL A 5 9.90 12.43 4.18
N THR A 6 10.97 12.40 4.99
CA THR A 6 11.65 13.61 5.45
C THR A 6 12.17 14.46 4.29
N GLU A 7 12.81 13.84 3.31
CA GLU A 7 13.34 14.55 2.11
C GLU A 7 12.21 15.18 1.29
N LEU A 8 11.11 14.45 1.07
CA LEU A 8 9.96 14.99 0.34
C LEU A 8 9.32 16.17 1.06
N ILE A 9 9.13 16.09 2.38
CA ILE A 9 8.58 17.20 3.17
C ILE A 9 9.49 18.43 3.10
N ASN A 10 10.80 18.26 3.24
CA ASN A 10 11.74 19.37 3.16
C ASN A 10 11.72 20.08 1.80
N ASN A 11 11.31 19.39 0.74
CA ASN A 11 11.27 19.91 -0.63
C ASN A 11 9.89 20.45 -1.05
N SER A 12 8.80 20.06 -0.40
CA SER A 12 7.44 20.44 -0.82
C SER A 12 6.90 21.71 -0.17
N GLY A 13 7.27 21.99 1.07
CA GLY A 13 6.75 23.13 1.84
C GLY A 13 5.32 22.96 2.37
N ASP A 14 4.60 21.91 1.97
CA ASP A 14 3.20 21.67 2.36
C ASP A 14 3.06 21.10 3.77
N PHE A 15 4.13 20.48 4.27
CA PHE A 15 4.18 19.82 5.57
C PHE A 15 5.38 20.32 6.38
N ARG A 16 5.25 20.25 7.70
CA ARG A 16 6.34 20.46 8.64
C ARG A 16 6.47 19.24 9.55
N ILE A 17 7.67 18.70 9.65
CA ILE A 17 7.94 17.62 10.62
C ILE A 17 8.08 18.25 12.01
N VAL A 18 7.22 17.85 12.92
CA VAL A 18 7.25 18.30 14.34
C VAL A 18 8.09 17.37 15.19
N ALA A 19 8.12 16.07 14.86
CA ALA A 19 8.95 15.07 15.53
C ALA A 19 9.15 13.83 14.66
N GLY A 20 10.20 13.07 14.95
CA GLY A 20 10.40 11.71 14.52
C GLY A 20 10.35 10.75 15.70
N VAL A 21 9.98 9.49 15.42
CA VAL A 21 10.07 8.40 16.41
C VAL A 21 10.83 7.25 15.78
N ASP A 22 11.90 6.80 16.45
CA ASP A 22 12.73 5.69 16.01
C ASP A 22 13.32 4.97 17.20
N VAL A 23 13.27 3.63 17.23
CA VAL A 23 13.84 2.82 18.30
C VAL A 23 15.35 3.08 18.50
N ASN A 24 16.03 3.57 17.45
CA ASN A 24 17.42 3.99 17.47
C ASN A 24 17.59 5.53 17.55
N ALA A 25 16.69 6.22 18.23
CA ALA A 25 16.64 7.69 18.30
C ALA A 25 18.01 8.34 18.53
N SER A 26 18.84 7.81 19.44
CA SER A 26 20.16 8.35 19.74
C SER A 26 21.13 8.38 18.57
N SER A 27 21.00 7.44 17.63
CA SER A 27 21.84 7.38 16.41
C SER A 27 21.25 8.18 15.25
N VAL A 28 19.92 8.33 15.21
CA VAL A 28 19.21 9.01 14.11
C VAL A 28 19.11 10.52 14.36
N ALA A 29 18.86 10.95 15.60
CA ALA A 29 18.64 12.34 15.97
C ALA A 29 19.72 13.33 15.49
N PRO A 30 21.05 13.02 15.52
CA PRO A 30 22.07 13.95 15.08
C PRO A 30 21.95 14.37 13.60
N ALA A 31 21.31 13.57 12.76
CA ALA A 31 21.10 13.84 11.35
C ALA A 31 19.79 14.59 11.06
N CYS A 32 18.91 14.77 12.06
CA CYS A 32 17.61 15.37 11.90
C CYS A 32 17.57 16.84 12.32
N LYS A 33 16.75 17.65 11.65
CA LYS A 33 16.50 19.06 11.99
C LYS A 33 15.29 19.24 12.91
N PHE A 34 14.77 18.14 13.45
CA PHE A 34 13.61 18.05 14.35
C PHE A 34 13.91 17.06 15.48
N PRO A 35 13.23 17.14 16.62
CA PRO A 35 13.44 16.21 17.72
C PRO A 35 13.07 14.77 17.31
N VAL A 36 13.85 13.80 17.77
CA VAL A 36 13.60 12.37 17.57
C VAL A 36 13.47 11.68 18.91
N TYR A 37 12.39 10.99 19.13
CA TYR A 37 12.08 10.28 20.37
C TYR A 37 12.22 8.76 20.16
N GLN A 38 12.49 8.03 21.23
CA GLN A 38 12.63 6.58 21.16
C GLN A 38 11.26 5.88 21.07
N THR A 39 10.25 6.46 21.67
CA THR A 39 8.86 5.99 21.62
C THR A 39 7.90 7.16 21.43
N ILE A 40 6.75 6.91 20.83
CA ILE A 40 5.70 7.92 20.65
C ILE A 40 5.20 8.49 21.99
N LYS A 41 5.30 7.70 23.06
CA LYS A 41 4.91 8.12 24.42
C LYS A 41 5.77 9.25 24.98
N ASP A 42 7.00 9.41 24.48
CA ASP A 42 7.92 10.47 24.91
C ASP A 42 7.67 11.80 24.18
N PHE A 43 6.83 11.79 23.13
CA PHE A 43 6.49 13.02 22.40
C PHE A 43 5.51 13.88 23.21
N PRO A 44 5.94 15.05 23.71
CA PRO A 44 5.15 15.83 24.67
C PRO A 44 4.12 16.74 24.05
N ASP A 45 4.13 16.88 22.72
CA ASP A 45 3.36 17.86 21.97
C ASP A 45 2.28 17.19 21.12
N ARG A 46 1.74 17.86 20.13
CA ARG A 46 0.72 17.38 19.21
C ARG A 46 1.17 17.51 17.77
N ALA A 47 0.73 16.57 16.96
CA ALA A 47 0.84 16.63 15.51
C ALA A 47 -0.58 16.65 14.89
N ASP A 48 -0.71 17.18 13.66
CA ASP A 48 -1.97 17.14 12.93
C ASP A 48 -2.24 15.74 12.35
N VAL A 49 -1.18 14.97 12.12
CA VAL A 49 -1.25 13.60 11.58
C VAL A 49 0.01 12.81 11.94
N ILE A 50 -0.15 11.51 12.16
CA ILE A 50 0.94 10.54 12.34
C ILE A 50 1.10 9.77 11.03
N ILE A 51 2.36 9.62 10.53
CA ILE A 51 2.69 8.74 9.41
C ILE A 51 3.58 7.61 9.93
N ASP A 52 3.09 6.39 9.87
CA ASP A 52 3.78 5.20 10.38
C ASP A 52 4.40 4.36 9.27
N PHE A 53 5.74 4.27 9.27
CA PHE A 53 6.55 3.33 8.49
C PHE A 53 7.45 2.47 9.41
N SER A 54 7.01 2.19 10.62
CA SER A 54 7.79 1.45 11.61
C SER A 54 7.73 -0.08 11.40
N HIS A 55 7.60 -0.82 12.44
CA HIS A 55 7.33 -2.26 12.43
C HIS A 55 5.93 -2.51 12.99
N HIS A 56 5.22 -3.55 12.52
CA HIS A 56 3.82 -3.80 12.94
C HIS A 56 3.64 -3.88 14.46
N THR A 57 4.66 -4.33 15.21
CA THR A 57 4.60 -4.41 16.67
C THR A 57 4.50 -3.05 17.38
N ALA A 58 4.79 -1.94 16.69
CA ALA A 58 4.63 -0.60 17.25
C ALA A 58 3.17 -0.10 17.19
N LEU A 59 2.30 -0.78 16.47
CA LEU A 59 0.94 -0.34 16.17
C LEU A 59 0.11 -0.04 17.42
N ALA A 60 0.19 -0.90 18.46
CA ALA A 60 -0.60 -0.74 19.67
C ALA A 60 -0.31 0.61 20.36
N ASP A 61 0.97 0.92 20.58
CA ASP A 61 1.39 2.17 21.22
C ASP A 61 1.03 3.39 20.37
N LEU A 62 1.15 3.29 19.04
CA LEU A 62 0.77 4.35 18.10
C LEU A 62 -0.73 4.63 18.14
N LEU A 63 -1.57 3.59 18.14
CA LEU A 63 -3.03 3.73 18.21
C LEU A 63 -3.48 4.28 19.57
N ASP A 64 -2.86 3.87 20.68
CA ASP A 64 -3.17 4.38 22.01
C ASP A 64 -2.85 5.88 22.11
N TYR A 65 -1.69 6.30 21.63
CA TYR A 65 -1.33 7.71 21.56
C TYR A 65 -2.29 8.48 20.64
N ALA A 66 -2.56 7.98 19.43
CA ALA A 66 -3.43 8.61 18.45
C ALA A 66 -4.86 8.81 19.01
N LYS A 67 -5.42 7.80 19.69
CA LYS A 67 -6.73 7.90 20.37
C LYS A 67 -6.71 8.94 21.49
N ALA A 68 -5.68 8.94 22.34
CA ALA A 68 -5.57 9.87 23.45
C ALA A 68 -5.42 11.32 22.99
N SER A 69 -4.62 11.57 21.96
CA SER A 69 -4.37 12.92 21.40
C SER A 69 -5.42 13.36 20.36
N LYS A 70 -6.34 12.46 19.96
CA LYS A 70 -7.28 12.69 18.85
C LYS A 70 -6.58 13.02 17.53
N THR A 71 -5.44 12.41 17.27
CA THR A 71 -4.62 12.63 16.08
C THR A 71 -4.93 11.57 15.03
N PRO A 72 -5.25 11.95 13.78
CA PRO A 72 -5.34 11.01 12.66
C PRO A 72 -4.05 10.25 12.44
N ILE A 73 -4.14 8.99 11.99
CA ILE A 73 -2.96 8.16 11.71
C ILE A 73 -3.01 7.53 10.33
N VAL A 74 -1.90 7.59 9.60
CA VAL A 74 -1.65 6.91 8.32
C VAL A 74 -0.70 5.75 8.58
N VAL A 75 -1.25 4.54 8.58
CA VAL A 75 -0.50 3.29 8.79
C VAL A 75 -0.01 2.78 7.44
N CYS A 76 1.29 2.94 7.18
CA CYS A 76 1.96 2.48 5.96
C CYS A 76 2.74 1.19 6.18
N THR A 77 2.85 0.74 7.43
CA THR A 77 3.49 -0.51 7.82
C THR A 77 2.69 -1.69 7.28
N THR A 78 3.38 -2.73 6.85
CA THR A 78 2.78 -3.96 6.32
C THR A 78 3.03 -5.14 7.26
N GLY A 79 2.40 -6.30 6.99
CA GLY A 79 2.60 -7.51 7.78
C GLY A 79 1.79 -7.58 9.07
N HIS A 80 0.76 -6.76 9.20
CA HIS A 80 -0.15 -6.79 10.35
C HIS A 80 -0.93 -8.10 10.45
N THR A 81 -1.06 -8.61 11.69
CA THR A 81 -1.92 -9.74 12.02
C THR A 81 -3.40 -9.36 11.94
N ASP A 82 -4.30 -10.33 12.03
CA ASP A 82 -5.75 -10.07 12.04
C ASP A 82 -6.16 -9.31 13.31
N GLU A 83 -5.51 -9.58 14.44
CA GLU A 83 -5.71 -8.87 15.70
C GLU A 83 -5.29 -7.40 15.56
N GLU A 84 -4.14 -7.13 14.94
CA GLU A 84 -3.67 -5.76 14.70
C GLU A 84 -4.61 -5.02 13.73
N ARG A 85 -5.14 -5.70 12.72
CA ARG A 85 -6.18 -5.13 11.85
C ARG A 85 -7.48 -4.82 12.60
N ALA A 86 -7.87 -5.68 13.55
CA ALA A 86 -9.01 -5.41 14.41
C ALA A 86 -8.79 -4.19 15.33
N MET A 87 -7.55 -4.00 15.83
CA MET A 87 -7.19 -2.81 16.63
C MET A 87 -7.32 -1.51 15.81
N MET A 88 -6.91 -1.51 14.53
CA MET A 88 -7.12 -0.36 13.64
C MET A 88 -8.60 -0.05 13.45
N LYS A 89 -9.45 -1.07 13.24
CA LYS A 89 -10.90 -0.90 13.12
C LYS A 89 -11.54 -0.36 14.41
N ASP A 90 -11.09 -0.82 15.58
CA ASP A 90 -11.54 -0.28 16.86
C ASP A 90 -11.16 1.20 17.00
N ALA A 91 -9.90 1.55 16.75
CA ALA A 91 -9.42 2.93 16.81
C ALA A 91 -10.19 3.86 15.86
N ALA A 92 -10.58 3.36 14.71
CA ALA A 92 -11.35 4.10 13.70
C ALA A 92 -12.74 4.52 14.17
N SER A 93 -13.26 3.94 15.26
CA SER A 93 -14.49 4.43 15.91
C SER A 93 -14.32 5.79 16.59
N SER A 94 -13.10 6.21 16.89
CA SER A 94 -12.80 7.42 17.68
C SER A 94 -11.85 8.42 17.00
N ILE A 95 -11.08 7.98 16.01
CA ILE A 95 -10.15 8.79 15.23
C ILE A 95 -10.16 8.35 13.75
N PRO A 96 -9.77 9.23 12.81
CA PRO A 96 -9.50 8.81 11.43
C PRO A 96 -8.28 7.89 11.38
N VAL A 97 -8.43 6.70 10.80
CA VAL A 97 -7.35 5.74 10.57
C VAL A 97 -7.24 5.45 9.09
N PHE A 98 -6.10 5.73 8.50
CA PHE A 98 -5.81 5.40 7.12
C PHE A 98 -4.92 4.15 7.07
N PHE A 99 -5.34 3.15 6.33
CA PHE A 99 -4.53 1.96 6.08
C PHE A 99 -4.66 1.51 4.63
N SER A 100 -3.54 1.31 3.95
CA SER A 100 -3.50 0.73 2.62
C SER A 100 -2.39 -0.31 2.50
N ARG A 101 -2.67 -1.43 1.85
CA ARG A 101 -1.69 -2.51 1.61
C ARG A 101 -0.54 -2.04 0.71
N ASN A 102 -0.76 -1.00 -0.10
CA ASN A 102 0.23 -0.35 -0.93
C ASN A 102 -0.05 1.15 -0.97
N MET A 103 0.95 1.98 -0.65
CA MET A 103 0.80 3.44 -0.61
C MET A 103 0.93 4.11 -1.98
N SER A 104 1.32 3.40 -3.05
CA SER A 104 1.40 3.98 -4.41
C SER A 104 0.02 4.31 -4.95
N ILE A 105 -0.21 5.57 -5.31
CA ILE A 105 -1.43 6.01 -6.01
C ILE A 105 -1.55 5.27 -7.35
N GLY A 106 -0.45 5.13 -8.08
CA GLY A 106 -0.44 4.43 -9.37
C GLY A 106 -0.85 2.96 -9.27
N ILE A 107 -0.40 2.24 -8.23
CA ILE A 107 -0.82 0.85 -7.98
C ILE A 107 -2.31 0.79 -7.62
N ASN A 108 -2.80 1.67 -6.76
CA ASN A 108 -4.21 1.64 -6.38
C ASN A 108 -5.13 2.05 -7.55
N LEU A 109 -4.68 2.98 -8.39
CA LEU A 109 -5.38 3.28 -9.66
C LEU A 109 -5.37 2.05 -10.59
N LEU A 110 -4.24 1.35 -10.71
CA LEU A 110 -4.16 0.11 -11.49
C LEU A 110 -5.16 -0.94 -10.99
N VAL A 111 -5.28 -1.12 -9.67
CA VAL A 111 -6.27 -2.03 -9.05
C VAL A 111 -7.69 -1.66 -9.48
N GLU A 112 -8.05 -0.38 -9.41
CA GLU A 112 -9.38 0.10 -9.79
C GLU A 112 -9.67 -0.11 -11.29
N LEU A 113 -8.69 0.18 -12.14
CA LEU A 113 -8.78 -0.07 -13.58
C LEU A 113 -8.92 -1.57 -13.88
N CYS A 114 -8.21 -2.43 -13.16
CA CYS A 114 -8.30 -3.88 -13.29
C CYS A 114 -9.68 -4.41 -12.89
N ARG A 115 -10.27 -3.92 -11.78
CA ARG A 115 -11.65 -4.24 -11.39
C ARG A 115 -12.62 -3.90 -12.52
N ARG A 116 -12.53 -2.66 -13.01
CA ARG A 116 -13.41 -2.16 -14.08
C ARG A 116 -13.23 -2.96 -15.37
N ALA A 117 -12.00 -3.29 -15.75
CA ALA A 117 -11.70 -4.12 -16.90
C ALA A 117 -12.26 -5.54 -16.71
N SER A 118 -12.00 -6.19 -15.58
CA SER A 118 -12.49 -7.54 -15.26
C SER A 118 -14.01 -7.62 -15.36
N LYS A 119 -14.73 -6.66 -14.76
CA LYS A 119 -16.19 -6.58 -14.81
C LYS A 119 -16.73 -6.37 -16.23
N THR A 120 -16.06 -5.53 -17.01
CA THR A 120 -16.52 -5.17 -18.37
C THR A 120 -16.27 -6.30 -19.37
N LEU A 121 -15.09 -6.93 -19.30
CA LEU A 121 -14.63 -7.95 -20.24
C LEU A 121 -15.16 -9.34 -19.89
N GLY A 122 -15.46 -9.60 -18.62
CA GLY A 122 -16.03 -10.86 -18.15
C GLY A 122 -15.14 -12.07 -18.41
N ILE A 123 -15.77 -13.26 -18.47
CA ILE A 123 -15.11 -14.55 -18.63
C ILE A 123 -14.57 -14.81 -20.04
N GLY A 124 -14.94 -13.96 -21.01
CA GLY A 124 -14.44 -14.07 -22.38
C GLY A 124 -12.97 -13.65 -22.56
N PHE A 125 -12.36 -13.08 -21.52
CA PHE A 125 -10.96 -12.70 -21.50
C PHE A 125 -10.20 -13.49 -20.44
N ASP A 126 -9.15 -14.17 -20.86
CA ASP A 126 -8.18 -14.81 -19.97
C ASP A 126 -7.37 -13.75 -19.23
N VAL A 127 -7.07 -13.99 -17.96
CA VAL A 127 -6.31 -13.04 -17.12
C VAL A 127 -5.00 -13.63 -16.67
N GLU A 128 -3.93 -12.89 -16.92
CA GLU A 128 -2.58 -13.23 -16.45
C GLU A 128 -1.93 -12.01 -15.78
N ILE A 129 -1.25 -12.23 -14.68
CA ILE A 129 -0.49 -11.21 -13.93
C ILE A 129 0.98 -11.56 -14.02
N ILE A 130 1.81 -10.59 -14.41
CA ILE A 130 3.28 -10.72 -14.39
C ILE A 130 3.84 -9.66 -13.45
N GLU A 131 4.60 -10.09 -12.45
CA GLU A 131 5.31 -9.16 -11.57
C GLU A 131 6.81 -9.37 -11.63
N LYS A 132 7.58 -8.30 -11.55
CA LYS A 132 9.03 -8.32 -11.63
C LYS A 132 9.62 -7.49 -10.49
N HIS A 133 10.56 -8.07 -9.75
CA HIS A 133 11.29 -7.39 -8.68
C HIS A 133 12.76 -7.79 -8.66
N HIS A 134 13.52 -7.06 -7.85
CA HIS A 134 14.94 -7.33 -7.62
C HIS A 134 15.19 -8.74 -7.07
N ASN A 135 16.40 -9.25 -7.26
CA ASN A 135 16.80 -10.59 -6.89
C ASN A 135 16.90 -10.84 -5.37
N GLN A 136 16.76 -9.80 -4.54
CA GLN A 136 16.75 -9.88 -3.07
C GLN A 136 15.32 -9.93 -2.47
N LYS A 137 14.27 -9.93 -3.29
CA LYS A 137 12.89 -10.00 -2.79
C LYS A 137 12.54 -11.43 -2.41
N LEU A 138 12.14 -11.62 -1.14
CA LEU A 138 11.89 -12.95 -0.57
C LEU A 138 10.50 -13.49 -0.91
N ASP A 139 9.49 -12.63 -0.79
CA ASP A 139 8.09 -13.01 -1.08
C ASP A 139 7.87 -13.17 -2.58
N SER A 140 7.19 -14.25 -2.95
CA SER A 140 6.78 -14.57 -4.33
C SER A 140 5.47 -15.36 -4.30
N PRO A 141 4.40 -14.87 -4.96
CA PRO A 141 4.30 -13.55 -5.62
C PRO A 141 4.37 -12.38 -4.65
N SER A 142 4.56 -11.16 -5.18
CA SER A 142 4.55 -9.94 -4.38
C SER A 142 3.16 -9.67 -3.79
N GLY A 143 3.11 -8.99 -2.63
CA GLY A 143 1.85 -8.59 -2.03
C GLY A 143 0.98 -7.73 -2.96
N THR A 144 1.59 -6.95 -3.85
CA THR A 144 0.88 -6.16 -4.86
C THR A 144 0.26 -7.03 -5.95
N ALA A 145 0.96 -8.09 -6.40
CA ALA A 145 0.40 -9.03 -7.36
C ALA A 145 -0.81 -9.78 -6.78
N LEU A 146 -0.72 -10.18 -5.51
CA LEU A 146 -1.86 -10.79 -4.80
C LEU A 146 -3.03 -9.81 -4.65
N MET A 147 -2.75 -8.54 -4.35
CA MET A 147 -3.79 -7.49 -4.26
C MET A 147 -4.50 -7.29 -5.60
N LEU A 148 -3.77 -7.32 -6.72
CA LEU A 148 -4.35 -7.28 -8.07
C LEU A 148 -5.20 -8.52 -8.36
N ALA A 149 -4.69 -9.71 -8.04
CA ALA A 149 -5.40 -10.96 -8.23
C ALA A 149 -6.73 -11.03 -7.45
N GLU A 150 -6.70 -10.63 -6.19
CA GLU A 150 -7.89 -10.54 -5.33
C GLU A 150 -8.93 -9.56 -5.92
N ALA A 151 -8.48 -8.38 -6.34
CA ALA A 151 -9.34 -7.37 -6.94
C ALA A 151 -10.00 -7.84 -8.26
N LEU A 152 -9.29 -8.64 -9.05
CA LEU A 152 -9.82 -9.27 -10.27
C LEU A 152 -10.82 -10.38 -9.95
N ALA A 153 -10.53 -11.17 -8.89
CA ALA A 153 -11.37 -12.26 -8.44
C ALA A 153 -12.73 -11.77 -7.89
N GLU A 154 -12.75 -10.62 -7.19
CA GLU A 154 -13.99 -10.03 -6.68
C GLU A 154 -15.03 -9.70 -7.76
N GLU A 155 -14.60 -9.54 -9.01
CA GLU A 155 -15.47 -9.22 -10.15
C GLU A 155 -15.80 -10.45 -11.01
N ARG A 156 -15.51 -11.67 -10.54
CA ARG A 156 -15.73 -12.94 -11.23
C ARG A 156 -16.44 -13.94 -10.32
N ASP A 157 -17.33 -14.76 -10.88
CA ASP A 157 -18.11 -15.72 -10.09
C ASP A 157 -17.25 -16.87 -9.53
N GLU A 158 -16.27 -17.34 -10.31
CA GLU A 158 -15.35 -18.40 -9.92
C GLU A 158 -13.94 -18.04 -10.35
N THR A 159 -12.97 -18.22 -9.46
CA THR A 159 -11.56 -17.97 -9.76
C THR A 159 -10.64 -19.00 -9.10
N GLU A 160 -9.63 -19.43 -9.86
CA GLU A 160 -8.51 -20.26 -9.37
C GLU A 160 -7.21 -19.49 -9.64
N PHE A 161 -6.40 -19.25 -8.58
CA PHE A 161 -5.07 -18.67 -8.75
C PHE A 161 -4.07 -19.75 -9.15
N VAL A 162 -3.40 -19.54 -10.30
CA VAL A 162 -2.43 -20.47 -10.88
C VAL A 162 -1.06 -19.83 -10.88
N TYR A 163 -0.14 -20.38 -10.10
CA TYR A 163 1.21 -19.82 -9.93
C TYR A 163 2.24 -20.47 -10.86
N ASP A 164 1.95 -21.66 -11.39
CA ASP A 164 2.84 -22.40 -12.26
C ASP A 164 2.05 -23.27 -13.26
N ARG A 165 2.53 -23.30 -14.50
CA ARG A 165 1.99 -24.16 -15.56
C ARG A 165 2.98 -25.23 -16.03
N HIS A 166 4.17 -25.30 -15.45
CA HIS A 166 5.25 -26.19 -15.90
C HIS A 166 4.83 -27.65 -15.97
N GLU A 167 4.12 -28.12 -14.94
CA GLU A 167 3.64 -29.50 -14.87
C GLU A 167 2.20 -29.70 -15.36
N ARG A 168 1.54 -28.64 -15.81
CA ARG A 168 0.15 -28.70 -16.28
C ARG A 168 0.08 -28.97 -17.78
N MET A 169 -0.06 -30.26 -18.17
CA MET A 169 -0.27 -30.68 -19.56
C MET A 169 -1.76 -30.59 -19.96
N GLN A 170 -2.42 -29.47 -19.67
CA GLN A 170 -3.83 -29.23 -19.94
C GLN A 170 -4.08 -27.82 -20.45
N LYS A 171 -5.22 -27.66 -21.16
CA LYS A 171 -5.67 -26.35 -21.58
C LYS A 171 -6.03 -25.51 -20.35
N ARG A 172 -5.83 -24.19 -20.47
CA ARG A 172 -6.25 -23.21 -19.47
C ARG A 172 -7.78 -23.24 -19.29
N ALA A 173 -8.25 -23.19 -18.04
CA ALA A 173 -9.68 -22.97 -17.74
C ALA A 173 -10.01 -21.47 -17.73
N PRO A 174 -11.23 -21.07 -18.12
CA PRO A 174 -11.65 -19.66 -18.09
C PRO A 174 -11.63 -19.02 -16.70
N SER A 175 -11.79 -19.82 -15.63
CA SER A 175 -11.74 -19.37 -14.24
C SER A 175 -10.33 -19.08 -13.70
N GLU A 176 -9.28 -19.49 -14.42
CA GLU A 176 -7.92 -19.30 -13.94
C GLU A 176 -7.48 -17.83 -14.03
N ILE A 177 -6.76 -17.38 -13.01
CA ILE A 177 -5.95 -16.15 -13.02
C ILE A 177 -4.50 -16.59 -12.80
N GLY A 178 -3.67 -16.48 -13.85
CA GLY A 178 -2.25 -16.81 -13.77
C GLY A 178 -1.47 -15.71 -13.05
N ILE A 179 -0.50 -16.09 -12.20
CA ILE A 179 0.34 -15.14 -11.46
C ILE A 179 1.80 -15.57 -11.58
N HIS A 180 2.59 -14.76 -12.29
CA HIS A 180 3.98 -15.08 -12.63
C HIS A 180 4.94 -14.10 -11.97
N ALA A 181 5.96 -14.63 -11.29
CA ALA A 181 6.95 -13.83 -10.57
C ALA A 181 8.32 -13.91 -11.23
N VAL A 182 8.87 -12.76 -11.60
CA VAL A 182 10.24 -12.62 -12.12
C VAL A 182 11.12 -11.96 -11.07
N ARG A 183 12.34 -12.49 -10.86
CA ARG A 183 13.35 -11.93 -9.96
C ARG A 183 14.62 -11.66 -10.74
N GLY A 184 15.11 -10.40 -10.74
CA GLY A 184 16.30 -10.04 -11.50
C GLY A 184 16.85 -8.66 -11.15
N GLY A 185 18.17 -8.56 -11.11
CA GLY A 185 18.90 -7.31 -10.94
C GLY A 185 18.38 -6.44 -9.78
N THR A 186 18.15 -5.18 -10.08
CA THR A 186 17.71 -4.13 -9.13
C THR A 186 16.30 -3.58 -9.45
N ILE A 187 15.47 -4.36 -10.16
CA ILE A 187 14.10 -3.96 -10.52
C ILE A 187 13.35 -3.56 -9.24
N VAL A 188 12.86 -2.33 -9.19
CA VAL A 188 12.17 -1.81 -7.99
C VAL A 188 10.82 -2.47 -7.80
N GLY A 189 10.05 -2.61 -8.88
CA GLY A 189 8.76 -3.29 -8.91
C GLY A 189 7.99 -2.95 -10.18
N GLU A 190 7.64 -3.97 -10.95
CA GLU A 190 6.78 -3.87 -12.13
C GLU A 190 5.62 -4.83 -11.99
N HIS A 191 4.44 -4.41 -12.39
CA HIS A 191 3.23 -5.23 -12.38
C HIS A 191 2.48 -5.01 -13.69
N GLU A 192 2.15 -6.11 -14.33
CA GLU A 192 1.42 -6.13 -15.60
C GLU A 192 0.24 -7.08 -15.47
N VAL A 193 -0.95 -6.62 -15.86
CA VAL A 193 -2.18 -7.41 -15.94
C VAL A 193 -2.61 -7.48 -17.38
N ILE A 194 -2.66 -8.69 -17.92
CA ILE A 194 -3.00 -9.00 -19.29
C ILE A 194 -4.41 -9.57 -19.34
N PHE A 195 -5.27 -8.99 -20.17
CA PHE A 195 -6.58 -9.51 -20.52
C PHE A 195 -6.52 -9.96 -21.98
N ALA A 196 -6.50 -11.26 -22.20
CA ALA A 196 -6.37 -11.86 -23.53
C ALA A 196 -7.71 -12.41 -24.01
N GLY A 197 -8.32 -11.75 -24.98
CA GLY A 197 -9.56 -12.16 -25.65
C GLY A 197 -9.32 -12.76 -27.04
N ASN A 198 -10.40 -13.00 -27.78
CA ASN A 198 -10.32 -13.47 -29.16
C ASN A 198 -9.82 -12.34 -30.06
N ASN A 199 -8.62 -12.51 -30.64
CA ASN A 199 -7.97 -11.59 -31.57
C ASN A 199 -7.60 -10.19 -30.97
N GLU A 200 -7.66 -10.02 -29.67
CA GLU A 200 -7.23 -8.78 -29.00
C GLU A 200 -6.63 -9.06 -27.62
N VAL A 201 -5.75 -8.19 -27.19
CA VAL A 201 -5.15 -8.20 -25.85
C VAL A 201 -5.15 -6.79 -25.29
N ILE A 202 -5.60 -6.67 -24.05
CA ILE A 202 -5.49 -5.43 -23.28
C ILE A 202 -4.48 -5.65 -22.16
N THR A 203 -3.52 -4.75 -22.02
CA THR A 203 -2.51 -4.80 -20.98
C THR A 203 -2.56 -3.52 -20.14
N LEU A 204 -2.68 -3.68 -18.82
CA LEU A 204 -2.58 -2.61 -17.85
C LEU A 204 -1.29 -2.82 -17.06
N SER A 205 -0.42 -1.81 -17.01
CA SER A 205 0.90 -1.97 -16.39
C SER A 205 1.29 -0.78 -15.52
N HIS A 206 2.11 -1.05 -14.50
CA HIS A 206 2.74 -0.07 -13.64
C HIS A 206 4.21 -0.45 -13.42
N SER A 207 5.11 0.51 -13.57
CA SER A 207 6.53 0.36 -13.28
C SER A 207 6.97 1.41 -12.26
N ALA A 208 7.54 0.95 -11.15
CA ALA A 208 8.14 1.80 -10.12
C ALA A 208 9.63 1.99 -10.42
N THR A 209 10.08 3.23 -10.48
CA THR A 209 11.50 3.58 -10.66
C THR A 209 12.20 3.91 -9.35
N SER A 210 11.43 4.23 -8.29
CA SER A 210 11.93 4.55 -6.94
C SER A 210 10.91 4.14 -5.88
N ARG A 211 11.40 3.85 -4.66
CA ARG A 211 10.53 3.64 -3.49
C ARG A 211 9.90 4.94 -2.96
N GLU A 212 10.29 6.08 -3.47
CA GLU A 212 9.69 7.38 -3.11
C GLU A 212 8.19 7.45 -3.43
N ILE A 213 7.71 6.65 -4.39
CA ILE A 213 6.27 6.54 -4.68
C ILE A 213 5.43 6.23 -3.44
N PHE A 214 5.96 5.42 -2.51
CA PHE A 214 5.27 5.10 -1.27
C PHE A 214 5.27 6.26 -0.28
N ALA A 215 6.37 7.02 -0.21
CA ALA A 215 6.45 8.23 0.62
C ALA A 215 5.52 9.34 0.08
N ASN A 216 5.48 9.54 -1.25
CA ASN A 216 4.54 10.45 -1.89
C ASN A 216 3.08 10.07 -1.60
N GLY A 217 2.74 8.77 -1.69
CA GLY A 217 1.41 8.29 -1.35
C GLY A 217 1.06 8.49 0.12
N ALA A 218 2.02 8.29 1.03
CA ALA A 218 1.82 8.55 2.45
C ALA A 218 1.54 10.03 2.75
N LEU A 219 2.25 10.95 2.09
CA LEU A 219 1.99 12.38 2.22
C LEU A 219 0.62 12.78 1.65
N ARG A 220 0.21 12.19 0.52
CA ARG A 220 -1.15 12.38 0.00
C ARG A 220 -2.21 11.89 0.97
N ALA A 221 -2.02 10.68 1.54
CA ALA A 221 -2.93 10.15 2.56
C ALA A 221 -2.95 11.02 3.82
N ALA A 222 -1.80 11.56 4.25
CA ALA A 222 -1.72 12.48 5.39
C ALA A 222 -2.50 13.78 5.14
N GLY A 223 -2.36 14.40 3.98
CA GLY A 223 -3.15 15.58 3.61
C GLY A 223 -4.65 15.28 3.51
N PHE A 224 -5.00 14.11 2.96
CA PHE A 224 -6.39 13.68 2.82
C PHE A 224 -7.08 13.46 4.17
N ILE A 225 -6.40 12.80 5.13
CA ILE A 225 -7.05 12.32 6.36
C ILE A 225 -7.27 13.43 7.41
N VAL A 226 -6.50 14.53 7.35
CA VAL A 226 -6.64 15.66 8.28
C VAL A 226 -8.03 16.29 8.13
N GLY A 227 -8.73 16.40 9.26
CA GLY A 227 -10.11 16.96 9.31
C GLY A 227 -11.21 15.98 8.91
N LYS A 228 -10.90 14.75 8.53
CA LYS A 228 -11.91 13.69 8.28
C LYS A 228 -12.55 13.24 9.59
N ALA A 229 -13.78 12.71 9.49
CA ALA A 229 -14.46 12.07 10.61
C ALA A 229 -13.80 10.74 11.00
N PRO A 230 -13.98 10.27 12.25
CA PRO A 230 -13.55 8.93 12.65
C PRO A 230 -14.11 7.86 11.71
N ALA A 231 -13.25 7.14 11.03
CA ALA A 231 -13.55 6.01 10.14
C ALA A 231 -12.24 5.34 9.69
N MET A 232 -12.36 4.15 9.07
CA MET A 232 -11.29 3.57 8.25
C MET A 232 -11.31 4.24 6.87
N TYR A 233 -10.12 4.61 6.40
CA TYR A 233 -9.88 5.14 5.06
C TYR A 233 -8.77 4.36 4.37
N ASP A 234 -8.78 4.35 3.05
CA ASP A 234 -7.75 3.73 2.24
C ASP A 234 -7.41 4.58 0.99
N MET A 235 -6.52 4.05 0.14
CA MET A 235 -6.09 4.79 -1.05
C MET A 235 -7.22 4.92 -2.10
N SER A 236 -8.24 4.07 -2.07
CA SER A 236 -9.39 4.22 -2.97
C SER A 236 -10.20 5.47 -2.65
N ASP A 237 -10.27 5.87 -1.37
CA ASP A 237 -10.95 7.09 -0.96
C ASP A 237 -10.20 8.34 -1.42
N VAL A 238 -8.86 8.30 -1.38
CA VAL A 238 -8.02 9.37 -1.95
C VAL A 238 -8.26 9.52 -3.45
N ILE A 239 -8.26 8.40 -4.19
CA ILE A 239 -8.48 8.40 -5.64
C ILE A 239 -9.87 8.93 -5.98
N LYS A 240 -10.91 8.53 -5.25
CA LYS A 240 -12.28 9.04 -5.45
C LYS A 240 -12.34 10.55 -5.27
N GLU A 241 -11.68 11.10 -4.24
CA GLU A 241 -11.65 12.55 -4.01
C GLU A 241 -10.89 13.32 -5.09
N MET A 242 -9.88 12.69 -5.74
CA MET A 242 -9.14 13.30 -6.84
C MET A 242 -9.90 13.33 -8.19
N GLN A 243 -11.01 12.60 -8.31
CA GLN A 243 -11.80 12.47 -9.55
C GLN A 243 -12.95 13.47 -9.66
N ILE A 244 -13.03 14.43 -8.74
CA ILE A 244 -14.10 15.47 -8.71
C ILE A 244 -13.71 16.67 -9.56
#